data_371f88f9b38656d3a267cf97ddcb0dbd
#
_entry.id   371f88f9b38656d3a267cf97ddcb0dbd
#
_cell.length_a   1.000
_cell.length_b   1.000
_cell.length_c   1.000
_cell.angle_alpha   90.00
_cell.angle_beta   90.00
_cell.angle_gamma   90.00
#
_symmetry.space_group_name_H-M   'P 1'
#
loop_
_entity.id
_entity.type
_entity.pdbx_description
1 polymer ?
#
loop_
_entity_poly.entity_id
_entity_poly.type
_entity_poly.pdbx_seq_one_letter_code
_entity_poly.pdbx_strand_id
1 'polypeptide(L)'
;MAHVIEPASTGRAKCRGCGERIAAGELRFGESLPNPFADGETTHWFHPECAAFKRPEPFLETLEARPESLQDSERLMAAAKEGIAHRRLPRVSGAERAPSGRAQCRSCHATIEKDAWRISLVFYEEGRFAPAGYIHVPCAQAYFETTDIIPRLKRFSPALTDEDVKAIEAALKE
;
A
#
# COMPACT_ATOMS: atom_id res chain seq x y z
N MET A 1 22.89 -4.89 4.99
CA MET A 1 22.96 -4.52 3.58
C MET A 1 21.99 -3.41 3.23
N ALA A 2 22.35 -2.62 2.25
CA ALA A 2 21.52 -1.48 1.87
C ALA A 2 20.33 -1.90 1.03
N HIS A 3 19.21 -1.18 1.16
CA HIS A 3 18.08 -1.29 0.23
C HIS A 3 18.52 -0.75 -1.13
N VAL A 4 17.87 -1.21 -2.20
CA VAL A 4 18.27 -0.84 -3.56
C VAL A 4 17.07 -0.45 -4.43
N ILE A 5 17.34 0.40 -5.43
CA ILE A 5 16.41 0.66 -6.54
C ILE A 5 17.17 0.30 -7.81
N GLU A 6 16.70 -0.69 -8.54
CA GLU A 6 17.38 -1.20 -9.73
C GLU A 6 16.38 -1.81 -10.71
N PRO A 7 16.78 -1.95 -12.00
CA PRO A 7 15.95 -2.69 -12.95
C PRO A 7 15.83 -4.16 -12.56
N ALA A 8 14.64 -4.73 -12.76
CA ALA A 8 14.44 -6.16 -12.53
C ALA A 8 15.25 -6.97 -13.53
N SER A 9 16.02 -7.94 -13.04
CA SER A 9 16.86 -8.78 -13.88
C SER A 9 16.05 -9.82 -14.65
N THR A 10 14.92 -10.27 -14.09
CA THR A 10 14.03 -11.24 -14.72
C THR A 10 12.59 -10.79 -14.49
N GLY A 11 11.64 -11.35 -15.22
CA GLY A 11 10.23 -11.07 -14.98
C GLY A 11 9.57 -11.99 -13.95
N ARG A 12 10.35 -12.59 -13.06
CA ARG A 12 9.85 -13.62 -12.12
C ARG A 12 9.46 -13.08 -10.76
N ALA A 13 10.04 -11.96 -10.33
CA ALA A 13 9.77 -11.41 -9.02
C ALA A 13 8.34 -10.86 -8.95
N LYS A 14 7.68 -11.08 -7.82
CA LYS A 14 6.37 -10.51 -7.55
C LYS A 14 6.51 -9.38 -6.54
N CYS A 15 5.76 -8.32 -6.78
CA CYS A 15 5.71 -7.20 -5.85
C CYS A 15 5.02 -7.61 -4.55
N ARG A 16 5.68 -7.40 -3.43
CA ARG A 16 5.10 -7.71 -2.10
C ARG A 16 3.93 -6.80 -1.75
N GLY A 17 3.82 -5.65 -2.41
CA GLY A 17 2.75 -4.70 -2.15
C GLY A 17 1.45 -5.05 -2.86
N CYS A 18 1.51 -5.30 -4.16
CA CYS A 18 0.31 -5.54 -4.98
C CYS A 18 0.13 -6.98 -5.44
N GLY A 19 1.15 -7.83 -5.28
CA GLY A 19 1.09 -9.22 -5.70
C GLY A 19 1.31 -9.46 -7.18
N GLU A 20 1.43 -8.41 -7.99
CA GLU A 20 1.65 -8.53 -9.43
C GLU A 20 3.13 -8.68 -9.74
N ARG A 21 3.43 -9.24 -10.90
CA ARG A 21 4.81 -9.41 -11.36
C ARG A 21 5.47 -8.08 -11.66
N ILE A 22 6.77 -8.03 -11.44
CA ILE A 22 7.61 -6.92 -11.85
C ILE A 22 8.31 -7.35 -13.13
N ALA A 23 8.02 -6.65 -14.24
CA ALA A 23 8.53 -7.03 -15.55
C ALA A 23 10.05 -6.85 -15.63
N ALA A 24 10.70 -7.69 -16.44
CA ALA A 24 12.13 -7.56 -16.69
C ALA A 24 12.45 -6.15 -17.22
N GLY A 25 13.46 -5.51 -16.65
CA GLY A 25 13.85 -4.15 -17.02
C GLY A 25 13.07 -3.05 -16.30
N GLU A 26 11.95 -3.36 -15.68
CA GLU A 26 11.17 -2.40 -14.89
C GLU A 26 11.92 -2.08 -13.60
N LEU A 27 11.97 -0.79 -13.22
CA LEU A 27 12.60 -0.39 -11.97
C LEU A 27 11.83 -0.93 -10.77
N ARG A 28 12.55 -1.41 -9.78
CA ARG A 28 11.97 -2.00 -8.57
C ARG A 28 12.75 -1.56 -7.33
N PHE A 29 12.07 -1.55 -6.20
CA PHE A 29 12.67 -1.32 -4.90
C PHE A 29 12.87 -2.64 -4.19
N GLY A 30 14.09 -2.88 -3.69
CA GLY A 30 14.41 -4.05 -2.88
C GLY A 30 14.66 -3.65 -1.44
N GLU A 31 13.81 -4.14 -0.55
CA GLU A 31 14.02 -3.98 0.89
C GLU A 31 14.81 -5.17 1.41
N SER A 32 15.97 -4.92 2.00
CA SER A 32 16.82 -5.95 2.56
C SER A 32 16.43 -6.17 4.02
N LEU A 33 16.12 -7.42 4.35
CA LEU A 33 15.64 -7.81 5.69
C LEU A 33 16.41 -9.05 6.16
N PRO A 34 16.55 -9.25 7.48
CA PRO A 34 17.16 -10.48 7.99
C PRO A 34 16.36 -11.72 7.51
N ASN A 35 17.09 -12.75 7.10
CA ASN A 35 16.45 -14.00 6.71
C ASN A 35 16.01 -14.76 7.98
N PRO A 36 14.69 -15.03 8.17
CA PRO A 36 14.22 -15.68 9.39
C PRO A 36 14.56 -17.15 9.49
N PHE A 37 15.04 -17.77 8.40
CA PHE A 37 15.32 -19.20 8.36
C PHE A 37 16.80 -19.55 8.27
N ALA A 38 17.67 -18.56 8.06
CA ALA A 38 19.09 -18.78 7.87
C ALA A 38 19.87 -17.49 8.19
N ASP A 39 21.20 -17.59 8.25
CA ASP A 39 22.05 -16.43 8.37
C ASP A 39 21.98 -15.61 7.07
N GLY A 40 22.23 -14.31 7.19
CA GLY A 40 22.23 -13.39 6.06
C GLY A 40 20.90 -12.67 5.91
N GLU A 41 20.69 -12.14 4.73
CA GLU A 41 19.55 -11.28 4.42
C GLU A 41 18.74 -11.82 3.25
N THR A 42 17.47 -11.42 3.19
CA THR A 42 16.60 -11.67 2.06
C THR A 42 16.10 -10.33 1.52
N THR A 43 15.80 -10.27 0.23
CA THR A 43 15.33 -9.04 -0.40
C THR A 43 13.87 -9.20 -0.78
N HIS A 44 13.05 -8.24 -0.35
CA HIS A 44 11.64 -8.16 -0.73
C HIS A 44 11.48 -7.08 -1.79
N TRP A 45 10.90 -7.47 -2.93
CA TRP A 45 10.78 -6.59 -4.09
C TRP A 45 9.42 -5.93 -4.16
N PHE A 46 9.42 -4.67 -4.58
CA PHE A 46 8.21 -3.86 -4.74
C PHE A 46 8.30 -3.03 -6.01
N HIS A 47 7.16 -2.78 -6.64
CA HIS A 47 7.07 -1.65 -7.56
C HIS A 47 7.35 -0.39 -6.73
N PRO A 48 8.01 0.64 -7.30
CA PRO A 48 8.32 1.85 -6.52
C PRO A 48 7.10 2.51 -5.88
N GLU A 49 5.99 2.61 -6.59
CA GLU A 49 4.77 3.19 -6.04
C GLU A 49 4.22 2.36 -4.87
N CYS A 50 4.24 1.04 -5.00
CA CYS A 50 3.80 0.16 -3.91
C CYS A 50 4.68 0.32 -2.67
N ALA A 51 5.99 0.48 -2.86
CA ALA A 51 6.91 0.71 -1.76
C ALA A 51 6.64 2.05 -1.08
N ALA A 52 6.41 3.10 -1.87
CA ALA A 52 6.07 4.43 -1.34
C ALA A 52 4.81 4.37 -0.48
N PHE A 53 3.83 3.57 -0.87
CA PHE A 53 2.56 3.45 -0.16
C PHE A 53 2.63 2.52 1.06
N LYS A 54 3.37 1.44 0.99
CA LYS A 54 3.35 0.40 2.03
C LYS A 54 4.62 0.29 2.88
N ARG A 55 5.76 0.73 2.35
CA ARG A 55 7.04 0.72 3.07
C ARG A 55 7.71 2.08 2.93
N PRO A 56 7.05 3.15 3.40
CA PRO A 56 7.51 4.50 3.13
C PRO A 56 8.87 4.85 3.76
N GLU A 57 9.17 4.39 4.98
CA GLU A 57 10.41 4.76 5.64
C GLU A 57 11.65 4.24 4.89
N PRO A 58 11.81 2.93 4.66
CA PRO A 58 12.99 2.44 3.95
C PRO A 58 13.02 2.90 2.49
N PHE A 59 11.85 3.06 1.86
CA PHE A 59 11.80 3.54 0.48
C PHE A 59 12.28 5.00 0.39
N LEU A 60 11.77 5.86 1.28
CA LEU A 60 12.15 7.28 1.28
C LEU A 60 13.65 7.44 1.53
N GLU A 61 14.18 6.73 2.50
CA GLU A 61 15.61 6.75 2.80
C GLU A 61 16.46 6.41 1.56
N THR A 62 16.07 5.36 0.85
CA THR A 62 16.78 4.89 -0.34
C THR A 62 16.67 5.89 -1.48
N LEU A 63 15.47 6.43 -1.71
CA LEU A 63 15.23 7.37 -2.80
C LEU A 63 15.89 8.73 -2.54
N GLU A 64 15.91 9.21 -1.30
CA GLU A 64 16.57 10.47 -0.96
C GLU A 64 18.09 10.38 -1.16
N ALA A 65 18.67 9.21 -0.96
CA ALA A 65 20.09 9.00 -1.20
C ALA A 65 20.43 9.05 -2.70
N ARG A 66 19.48 8.67 -3.55
CA ARG A 66 19.69 8.64 -5.02
C ARG A 66 18.41 9.06 -5.75
N PRO A 67 18.04 10.35 -5.67
CA PRO A 67 16.76 10.81 -6.28
C PRO A 67 16.70 10.64 -7.79
N GLU A 68 17.85 10.57 -8.46
CA GLU A 68 17.92 10.36 -9.90
C GLU A 68 17.58 8.93 -10.34
N SER A 69 17.44 8.00 -9.40
CA SER A 69 17.16 6.60 -9.72
C SER A 69 15.75 6.37 -10.28
N LEU A 70 14.82 7.30 -10.05
CA LEU A 70 13.45 7.22 -10.56
C LEU A 70 13.05 8.55 -11.19
N GLN A 71 12.30 8.51 -12.30
CA GLN A 71 11.81 9.72 -12.96
C GLN A 71 10.75 10.44 -12.10
N ASP A 72 9.92 9.67 -11.41
CA ASP A 72 8.83 10.18 -10.58
C ASP A 72 9.24 10.45 -9.14
N SER A 73 10.53 10.68 -8.88
CA SER A 73 11.04 10.72 -7.51
C SER A 73 10.32 11.73 -6.62
N GLU A 74 10.00 12.93 -7.12
CA GLU A 74 9.30 13.94 -6.31
C GLU A 74 7.92 13.49 -5.86
N ARG A 75 7.16 12.92 -6.80
CA ARG A 75 5.81 12.40 -6.51
C ARG A 75 5.87 11.24 -5.51
N LEU A 76 6.80 10.32 -5.72
CA LEU A 76 6.95 9.15 -4.84
C LEU A 76 7.48 9.53 -3.46
N MET A 77 8.38 10.51 -3.38
CA MET A 77 8.83 11.05 -2.10
C MET A 77 7.68 11.67 -1.32
N ALA A 78 6.85 12.45 -2.00
CA ALA A 78 5.68 13.08 -1.38
C ALA A 78 4.72 12.02 -0.83
N ALA A 79 4.44 10.97 -1.60
CA ALA A 79 3.59 9.87 -1.16
C ALA A 79 4.17 9.15 0.06
N ALA A 80 5.47 8.90 0.06
CA ALA A 80 6.14 8.24 1.19
C ALA A 80 6.09 9.12 2.44
N LYS A 81 6.35 10.42 2.30
CA LYS A 81 6.29 11.36 3.43
C LYS A 81 4.89 11.44 4.03
N GLU A 82 3.87 11.41 3.18
CA GLU A 82 2.48 11.38 3.64
C GLU A 82 2.20 10.12 4.46
N GLY A 83 2.66 8.97 4.00
CA GLY A 83 2.52 7.70 4.73
C GLY A 83 3.25 7.69 6.07
N ILE A 84 4.37 8.41 6.17
CA ILE A 84 5.10 8.54 7.43
C ILE A 84 4.36 9.50 8.38
N ALA A 85 3.82 10.60 7.83
CA ALA A 85 3.09 11.59 8.62
C ALA A 85 1.77 11.02 9.18
N HIS A 86 1.13 10.11 8.45
CA HIS A 86 -0.13 9.48 8.84
C HIS A 86 0.12 7.98 9.09
N ARG A 87 0.38 7.65 10.32
CA ARG A 87 0.87 6.33 10.75
C ARG A 87 0.09 5.13 10.21
N ARG A 88 -1.25 5.27 10.08
CA ARG A 88 -2.10 4.17 9.63
C ARG A 88 -2.29 4.13 8.11
N LEU A 89 -1.87 5.18 7.42
CA LEU A 89 -2.08 5.27 5.97
C LEU A 89 -1.45 4.10 5.19
N PRO A 90 -0.25 3.61 5.53
CA PRO A 90 0.32 2.45 4.85
C PRO A 90 -0.48 1.15 5.01
N ARG A 91 -1.49 1.12 5.87
CA ARG A 91 -2.34 -0.06 6.06
C ARG A 91 -3.38 -0.24 4.96
N VAL A 92 -3.58 0.75 4.09
CA VAL A 92 -4.53 0.65 2.98
C VAL A 92 -4.14 -0.51 2.07
N SER A 93 -5.05 -1.48 1.90
CA SER A 93 -4.83 -2.63 1.03
C SER A 93 -5.72 -2.64 -0.21
N GLY A 94 -6.82 -1.90 -0.18
CA GLY A 94 -7.74 -1.80 -1.30
C GLY A 94 -9.12 -1.42 -0.86
N ALA A 95 -10.08 -1.47 -1.81
CA ALA A 95 -11.47 -1.19 -1.54
C ALA A 95 -12.33 -2.22 -2.26
N GLU A 96 -13.44 -2.60 -1.63
CA GLU A 96 -14.38 -3.56 -2.20
C GLU A 96 -15.76 -3.37 -1.59
N ARG A 97 -16.78 -3.95 -2.22
CA ARG A 97 -18.11 -4.04 -1.61
C ARG A 97 -18.10 -5.20 -0.62
N ALA A 98 -18.71 -4.99 0.54
CA ALA A 98 -18.81 -6.03 1.56
C ALA A 98 -19.67 -7.19 1.06
N PRO A 99 -19.15 -8.43 1.00
CA PRO A 99 -19.94 -9.59 0.54
C PRO A 99 -20.99 -10.05 1.55
N SER A 100 -20.87 -9.62 2.81
CA SER A 100 -21.84 -9.95 3.86
C SER A 100 -21.86 -8.84 4.89
N GLY A 101 -22.83 -8.85 5.80
CA GLY A 101 -22.93 -7.87 6.88
C GLY A 101 -22.27 -8.33 8.18
N ARG A 102 -21.21 -9.13 8.09
CA ARG A 102 -20.57 -9.72 9.29
C ARG A 102 -19.38 -8.95 9.83
N ALA A 103 -18.71 -8.17 8.99
CA ALA A 103 -17.49 -7.46 9.41
C ALA A 103 -17.86 -6.24 10.25
N GLN A 104 -17.01 -5.95 11.23
CA GLN A 104 -17.09 -4.72 12.01
C GLN A 104 -15.99 -3.76 11.59
N CYS A 105 -16.32 -2.48 11.56
CA CYS A 105 -15.36 -1.43 11.21
C CYS A 105 -14.31 -1.29 12.32
N ARG A 106 -13.05 -1.29 11.92
CA ARG A 106 -11.94 -1.11 12.87
C ARG A 106 -11.85 0.31 13.44
N SER A 107 -12.54 1.26 12.83
CA SER A 107 -12.56 2.64 13.30
C SER A 107 -13.70 2.89 14.28
N CYS A 108 -14.95 2.72 13.82
CA CYS A 108 -16.13 3.02 14.65
C CYS A 108 -16.72 1.82 15.37
N HIS A 109 -16.25 0.61 15.05
CA HIS A 109 -16.68 -0.66 15.63
C HIS A 109 -18.12 -1.08 15.29
N ALA A 110 -18.83 -0.30 14.48
CA ALA A 110 -20.16 -0.69 13.99
C ALA A 110 -20.02 -1.69 12.84
N THR A 111 -21.07 -2.44 12.60
CA THR A 111 -21.15 -3.42 11.51
C THR A 111 -21.05 -2.71 10.15
N ILE A 112 -20.30 -3.30 9.25
CA ILE A 112 -20.24 -2.87 7.85
C ILE A 112 -21.32 -3.67 7.10
N GLU A 113 -22.31 -2.97 6.58
CA GLU A 113 -23.45 -3.62 5.94
C GLU A 113 -23.07 -4.28 4.61
N LYS A 114 -23.80 -5.32 4.25
CA LYS A 114 -23.64 -6.00 2.97
C LYS A 114 -23.77 -4.99 1.83
N ASP A 115 -22.92 -5.13 0.82
CA ASP A 115 -22.85 -4.29 -0.38
C ASP A 115 -22.37 -2.85 -0.15
N ALA A 116 -22.07 -2.48 1.09
CA ALA A 116 -21.42 -1.18 1.36
C ALA A 116 -19.96 -1.23 0.91
N TRP A 117 -19.44 -0.09 0.47
CA TRP A 117 -18.01 0.03 0.18
C TRP A 117 -17.23 -0.01 1.49
N ARG A 118 -16.13 -0.76 1.47
CA ARG A 118 -15.23 -0.85 2.62
C ARG A 118 -13.78 -0.81 2.16
N ILE A 119 -12.92 -0.33 3.03
CA ILE A 119 -11.47 -0.29 2.77
C ILE A 119 -10.85 -1.46 3.53
N SER A 120 -10.11 -2.30 2.81
CA SER A 120 -9.39 -3.41 3.42
C SER A 120 -8.05 -2.94 3.94
N LEU A 121 -7.63 -3.48 5.08
CA LEU A 121 -6.43 -3.10 5.79
C LEU A 121 -5.45 -4.26 5.88
N VAL A 122 -4.16 -3.94 5.96
CA VAL A 122 -3.11 -4.91 6.25
C VAL A 122 -2.22 -4.36 7.36
N PHE A 123 -1.64 -5.28 8.14
CA PHE A 123 -0.52 -4.97 9.03
C PHE A 123 0.75 -5.54 8.45
N TYR A 124 1.84 -4.81 8.62
CA TYR A 124 3.15 -5.30 8.27
C TYR A 124 3.84 -5.79 9.54
N GLU A 125 4.14 -7.09 9.58
CA GLU A 125 4.81 -7.72 10.71
C GLU A 125 5.84 -8.71 10.19
N GLU A 126 7.07 -8.59 10.67
CA GLU A 126 8.15 -9.54 10.37
C GLU A 126 8.32 -9.82 8.87
N GLY A 127 8.29 -8.77 8.07
CA GLY A 127 8.48 -8.88 6.62
C GLY A 127 7.25 -9.31 5.85
N ARG A 128 6.08 -9.37 6.47
CA ARG A 128 4.85 -9.85 5.84
C ARG A 128 3.69 -8.90 6.07
N PHE A 129 2.83 -8.81 5.05
CA PHE A 129 1.56 -8.10 5.14
C PHE A 129 0.46 -9.12 5.47
N ALA A 130 -0.20 -8.93 6.59
CA ALA A 130 -1.28 -9.79 7.05
C ALA A 130 -2.61 -9.02 7.03
N PRO A 131 -3.72 -9.67 6.63
CA PRO A 131 -5.04 -9.02 6.68
C PRO A 131 -5.35 -8.49 8.08
N ALA A 132 -5.88 -7.28 8.15
CA ALA A 132 -6.12 -6.58 9.43
C ALA A 132 -7.54 -6.05 9.55
N GLY A 133 -8.46 -6.55 8.72
CA GLY A 133 -9.87 -6.15 8.78
C GLY A 133 -10.21 -5.03 7.83
N TYR A 134 -11.26 -4.28 8.17
CA TYR A 134 -11.89 -3.31 7.27
C TYR A 134 -12.35 -2.09 8.03
N ILE A 135 -12.52 -0.99 7.32
CA ILE A 135 -13.21 0.20 7.84
C ILE A 135 -14.28 0.65 6.83
N HIS A 136 -15.29 1.35 7.34
CA HIS A 136 -16.22 2.07 6.46
C HIS A 136 -15.45 3.14 5.70
N VAL A 137 -15.85 3.42 4.46
CA VAL A 137 -15.25 4.52 3.69
C VAL A 137 -15.41 5.86 4.42
N PRO A 138 -16.59 6.21 4.96
CA PRO A 138 -16.72 7.47 5.72
C PRO A 138 -15.83 7.56 6.97
N CYS A 139 -15.32 6.45 7.46
CA CYS A 139 -14.42 6.44 8.61
C CYS A 139 -12.96 6.73 8.26
N ALA A 140 -12.65 6.93 6.98
CA ALA A 140 -11.26 7.12 6.53
C ALA A 140 -10.57 8.29 7.22
N GLN A 141 -11.24 9.45 7.36
CA GLN A 141 -10.65 10.62 8.02
C GLN A 141 -10.32 10.32 9.48
N ALA A 142 -11.21 9.65 10.17
CA ALA A 142 -10.98 9.31 11.59
C ALA A 142 -9.86 8.28 11.74
N TYR A 143 -9.78 7.33 10.83
CA TYR A 143 -8.82 6.24 10.94
C TYR A 143 -7.42 6.62 10.42
N PHE A 144 -7.35 7.18 9.20
CA PHE A 144 -6.08 7.52 8.55
C PHE A 144 -5.61 8.95 8.82
N GLU A 145 -6.48 9.80 9.36
CA GLU A 145 -6.25 11.23 9.55
C GLU A 145 -6.13 12.00 8.23
N THR A 146 -6.58 11.39 7.14
CA THR A 146 -6.64 11.99 5.81
C THR A 146 -7.71 11.30 4.99
N THR A 147 -8.28 12.00 4.00
CA THR A 147 -9.16 11.42 3.00
C THR A 147 -8.46 11.24 1.65
N ASP A 148 -7.19 11.60 1.56
CA ASP A 148 -6.41 11.49 0.32
C ASP A 148 -5.88 10.08 0.15
N ILE A 149 -6.79 9.15 -0.15
CA ILE A 149 -6.49 7.71 -0.25
C ILE A 149 -6.78 7.12 -1.62
N ILE A 150 -7.38 7.89 -2.53
CA ILE A 150 -7.79 7.37 -3.83
C ILE A 150 -6.63 6.79 -4.65
N PRO A 151 -5.47 7.43 -4.75
CA PRO A 151 -4.35 6.83 -5.49
C PRO A 151 -3.94 5.46 -4.93
N ARG A 152 -4.01 5.29 -3.62
CA ARG A 152 -3.69 4.01 -2.97
C ARG A 152 -4.74 2.95 -3.28
N LEU A 153 -6.01 3.33 -3.24
CA LEU A 153 -7.09 2.41 -3.58
C LEU A 153 -7.00 1.94 -5.03
N LYS A 154 -6.71 2.86 -5.95
CA LYS A 154 -6.54 2.51 -7.37
C LYS A 154 -5.37 1.57 -7.58
N ARG A 155 -4.26 1.78 -6.87
CA ARG A 155 -3.08 0.94 -7.02
C ARG A 155 -3.34 -0.49 -6.54
N PHE A 156 -3.99 -0.65 -5.40
CA PHE A 156 -4.20 -1.97 -4.80
C PHE A 156 -5.51 -2.63 -5.19
N SER A 157 -6.41 -1.89 -5.84
CA SER A 157 -7.66 -2.43 -6.39
C SER A 157 -7.81 -1.94 -7.83
N PRO A 158 -6.99 -2.45 -8.76
CA PRO A 158 -6.99 -1.96 -10.14
C PRO A 158 -8.27 -2.26 -10.91
N ALA A 159 -9.13 -3.14 -10.39
CA ALA A 159 -10.42 -3.44 -11.01
C ALA A 159 -11.49 -2.39 -10.74
N LEU A 160 -11.22 -1.41 -9.87
CA LEU A 160 -12.17 -0.32 -9.61
C LEU A 160 -12.44 0.47 -10.89
N THR A 161 -13.71 0.63 -11.22
CA THR A 161 -14.13 1.46 -12.36
C THR A 161 -14.15 2.93 -11.97
N ASP A 162 -14.26 3.83 -12.96
CA ASP A 162 -14.40 5.26 -12.67
C ASP A 162 -15.66 5.53 -11.84
N GLU A 163 -16.74 4.79 -12.09
CA GLU A 163 -17.99 4.89 -11.32
C GLU A 163 -17.76 4.47 -9.87
N ASP A 164 -17.03 3.37 -9.67
CA ASP A 164 -16.69 2.88 -8.33
C ASP A 164 -15.90 3.95 -7.56
N VAL A 165 -14.91 4.55 -8.21
CA VAL A 165 -14.08 5.60 -7.61
C VAL A 165 -14.95 6.81 -7.23
N LYS A 166 -15.88 7.21 -8.09
CA LYS A 166 -16.79 8.32 -7.78
C LYS A 166 -17.68 8.01 -6.59
N ALA A 167 -18.17 6.78 -6.49
CA ALA A 167 -18.98 6.34 -5.35
C ALA A 167 -18.17 6.38 -4.06
N ILE A 168 -16.92 5.94 -4.10
CA ILE A 168 -16.02 5.97 -2.94
C ILE A 168 -15.71 7.42 -2.56
N GLU A 169 -15.41 8.28 -3.53
CA GLU A 169 -15.15 9.71 -3.28
C GLU A 169 -16.34 10.38 -2.61
N ALA A 170 -17.56 10.07 -3.07
CA ALA A 170 -18.77 10.60 -2.45
C ALA A 170 -18.91 10.12 -1.00
N ALA A 171 -18.63 8.84 -0.75
CA ALA A 171 -18.71 8.27 0.60
C ALA A 171 -17.64 8.85 1.54
N LEU A 172 -16.47 9.23 1.01
CA LEU A 172 -15.42 9.86 1.82
C LEU A 172 -15.85 11.22 2.38
N LYS A 173 -16.82 11.87 1.76
CA LYS A 173 -17.32 13.18 2.19
C LYS A 173 -18.44 13.08 3.23
N GLU A 174 -18.93 11.88 3.51
CA GLU A 174 -19.94 11.66 4.53
C GLU A 174 -19.28 11.63 5.92
#